data_eb4e6a3b6635f5cf73c14ce03f309716
#
_entry.id   eb4e6a3b6635f5cf73c14ce03f309716
#
_cell.length_a   1.000
_cell.length_b   1.000
_cell.length_c   1.000
_cell.angle_alpha   90.00
_cell.angle_beta   90.00
_cell.angle_gamma   90.00
#
_symmetry.space_group_name_H-M   'P 1'
#
loop_
_entity.id
_entity.type
_entity.pdbx_description
1 polymer ?
#
loop_
_entity_poly.entity_id
_entity_poly.type
_entity_poly.pdbx_seq_one_letter_code
_entity_poly.pdbx_strand_id
1 'polypeptide(L)'
;MTKPALHTNRKGSRLSNYLSSLGVSQHKPSQQNFAERVGELIGLPGSLVLSSAPLKVKPQPAASSDQGIQDLFLEQHNQLVQFIAACFDGSETRRRFQLPSIHQDTEKPLTDLKRFYINVQTELAGQVYKLHILIKDAAADISPHLKQLCTLDSAMSDILSNHIKRSFSSIPNHLDQRFQYWQQHSDDNFESAISNFCQELQQLLLAELDARLQTTYGLIEAVNEQVSTSND
;
A
#
# COMPACT_ATOMS: atom_id res chain seq x y z
N MET A 1 -1.88 -24.40 -31.56
CA MET A 1 -0.95 -23.45 -30.92
C MET A 1 -1.44 -23.22 -29.50
N THR A 2 -0.77 -23.83 -28.53
CA THR A 2 -1.17 -23.81 -27.09
C THR A 2 -0.68 -22.52 -26.45
N LYS A 3 -1.58 -21.68 -25.94
CA LYS A 3 -1.22 -20.51 -25.14
C LYS A 3 -0.55 -20.98 -23.84
N PRO A 4 0.59 -20.42 -23.43
CA PRO A 4 1.16 -20.72 -22.13
C PRO A 4 0.27 -20.12 -21.03
N ALA A 5 -0.20 -20.97 -20.12
CA ALA A 5 -0.86 -20.56 -18.89
C ALA A 5 0.12 -19.72 -18.07
N LEU A 6 -0.23 -18.47 -17.82
CA LEU A 6 0.44 -17.63 -16.82
C LEU A 6 0.24 -18.28 -15.44
N HIS A 7 1.23 -19.04 -15.02
CA HIS A 7 1.36 -19.41 -13.61
C HIS A 7 1.66 -18.13 -12.83
N THR A 8 0.63 -17.48 -12.29
CA THR A 8 0.76 -16.48 -11.23
C THR A 8 1.34 -17.19 -10.00
N ASN A 9 2.66 -17.17 -9.93
CA ASN A 9 3.40 -17.60 -8.74
C ASN A 9 2.96 -16.70 -7.59
N ARG A 10 2.14 -17.21 -6.67
CA ARG A 10 1.65 -16.55 -5.45
C ARG A 10 2.83 -16.29 -4.49
N LYS A 11 3.71 -15.42 -4.88
CA LYS A 11 4.64 -14.78 -3.94
C LYS A 11 3.81 -13.82 -3.13
N GLY A 12 3.86 -13.91 -1.79
CA GLY A 12 3.21 -12.97 -0.88
C GLY A 12 3.54 -11.52 -1.26
N SER A 13 2.75 -10.55 -0.80
CA SER A 13 3.03 -9.13 -1.12
C SER A 13 4.47 -8.79 -0.75
N ARG A 14 5.07 -7.82 -1.45
CA ARG A 14 6.45 -7.35 -1.18
C ARG A 14 6.62 -7.02 0.31
N LEU A 15 5.62 -6.37 0.91
CA LEU A 15 5.60 -6.06 2.34
C LEU A 15 5.60 -7.33 3.20
N SER A 16 4.77 -8.33 2.89
CA SER A 16 4.72 -9.59 3.65
C SER A 16 6.05 -10.33 3.59
N ASN A 17 6.66 -10.41 2.40
CA ASN A 17 7.96 -11.04 2.22
C ASN A 17 9.05 -10.27 2.97
N TYR A 18 8.99 -8.93 2.93
CA TYR A 18 9.94 -8.07 3.63
C TYR A 18 9.82 -8.23 5.15
N LEU A 19 8.60 -8.15 5.72
CA LEU A 19 8.36 -8.36 7.14
C LEU A 19 8.78 -9.77 7.60
N SER A 20 8.59 -10.79 6.76
CA SER A 20 9.05 -12.15 7.04
C SER A 20 10.58 -12.24 7.08
N SER A 21 11.28 -11.55 6.17
CA SER A 21 12.75 -11.51 6.17
C SER A 21 13.32 -10.77 7.39
N LEU A 22 12.55 -9.85 7.97
CA LEU A 22 12.89 -9.14 9.20
C LEU A 22 12.61 -9.97 10.48
N GLY A 23 12.13 -11.20 10.36
CA GLY A 23 11.75 -12.03 11.50
C GLY A 23 10.47 -11.62 12.22
N VAL A 24 9.73 -10.64 11.65
CA VAL A 24 8.51 -10.09 12.23
C VAL A 24 7.31 -11.02 12.02
N SER A 25 7.33 -11.84 10.99
CA SER A 25 6.22 -12.71 10.61
C SER A 25 6.55 -14.18 10.87
N GLN A 26 6.22 -14.69 12.03
CA GLN A 26 6.22 -16.15 12.32
C GLN A 26 4.93 -16.83 11.84
N HIS A 27 4.03 -16.12 11.19
CA HIS A 27 2.83 -16.73 10.65
C HIS A 27 3.19 -17.53 9.40
N LYS A 28 3.23 -18.87 9.54
CA LYS A 28 3.14 -19.78 8.39
C LYS A 28 1.94 -19.31 7.57
N PRO A 29 2.09 -19.15 6.24
CA PRO A 29 0.94 -18.83 5.40
C PRO A 29 -0.13 -19.86 5.68
N SER A 30 -1.27 -19.44 6.25
CA SER A 30 -2.41 -20.29 6.49
C SER A 30 -2.79 -20.94 5.15
N GLN A 31 -3.00 -22.27 5.15
CA GLN A 31 -3.50 -23.00 3.98
C GLN A 31 -4.95 -22.61 3.63
N GLN A 32 -5.57 -21.73 4.42
CA GLN A 32 -6.90 -21.23 4.17
C GLN A 32 -6.95 -20.49 2.81
N ASN A 33 -7.99 -20.80 2.06
CA ASN A 33 -8.27 -20.13 0.80
C ASN A 33 -8.47 -18.62 1.05
N PHE A 34 -8.02 -17.78 0.09
CA PHE A 34 -8.20 -16.32 0.17
C PHE A 34 -9.67 -15.94 0.46
N ALA A 35 -10.63 -16.62 -0.18
CA ALA A 35 -12.06 -16.37 0.03
C ALA A 35 -12.51 -16.64 1.48
N GLU A 36 -12.00 -17.69 2.13
CA GLU A 36 -12.30 -18.00 3.53
C GLU A 36 -11.76 -16.90 4.46
N ARG A 37 -10.53 -16.46 4.24
CA ARG A 37 -9.92 -15.38 5.04
C ARG A 37 -10.64 -14.05 4.87
N VAL A 38 -11.03 -13.72 3.66
CA VAL A 38 -11.85 -12.52 3.38
C VAL A 38 -13.22 -12.66 4.04
N GLY A 39 -13.84 -13.84 3.97
CA GLY A 39 -15.11 -14.14 4.62
C GLY A 39 -15.05 -13.98 6.15
N GLU A 40 -13.98 -14.44 6.79
CA GLU A 40 -13.76 -14.25 8.22
C GLU A 40 -13.61 -12.76 8.60
N LEU A 41 -12.88 -11.99 7.80
CA LEU A 41 -12.67 -10.55 8.02
C LEU A 41 -13.97 -9.73 7.81
N ILE A 42 -14.77 -10.11 6.83
CA ILE A 42 -16.05 -9.44 6.53
C ILE A 42 -17.09 -9.74 7.59
N GLY A 43 -17.18 -11.00 8.03
CA GLY A 43 -18.18 -11.47 8.98
C GLY A 43 -19.63 -11.30 8.47
N LEU A 44 -20.61 -11.67 9.32
CA LEU A 44 -22.03 -11.53 8.97
C LEU A 44 -22.48 -10.09 8.72
N PRO A 45 -22.10 -9.07 9.56
CA PRO A 45 -22.51 -7.69 9.31
C PRO A 45 -21.98 -7.16 7.97
N GLY A 46 -20.73 -7.45 7.64
CA GLY A 46 -20.13 -7.04 6.37
C GLY A 46 -20.78 -7.69 5.16
N SER A 47 -21.14 -8.98 5.26
CA SER A 47 -21.84 -9.69 4.19
C SER A 47 -23.22 -9.07 3.89
N LEU A 48 -23.94 -8.60 4.91
CA LEU A 48 -25.22 -7.89 4.74
C LEU A 48 -25.03 -6.54 4.02
N VAL A 49 -23.98 -5.79 4.37
CA VAL A 49 -23.63 -4.53 3.69
C VAL A 49 -23.32 -4.78 2.22
N LEU A 50 -22.50 -5.79 1.91
CA LEU A 50 -22.16 -6.15 0.54
C LEU A 50 -23.39 -6.60 -0.28
N SER A 51 -24.29 -7.37 0.33
CA SER A 51 -25.52 -7.83 -0.35
C SER A 51 -26.53 -6.69 -0.62
N SER A 52 -26.49 -5.63 0.17
CA SER A 52 -27.35 -4.45 0.03
C SER A 52 -26.74 -3.36 -0.87
N ALA A 53 -25.50 -3.51 -1.31
CA ALA A 53 -24.85 -2.53 -2.19
C ALA A 53 -25.64 -2.39 -3.50
N PRO A 54 -25.95 -1.16 -3.95
CA PRO A 54 -26.78 -0.93 -5.14
C PRO A 54 -26.02 -1.30 -6.42
N LEU A 55 -26.26 -2.51 -6.93
CA LEU A 55 -25.64 -3.02 -8.16
C LEU A 55 -26.36 -2.58 -9.45
N LYS A 56 -27.42 -1.76 -9.34
CA LYS A 56 -28.19 -1.29 -10.50
C LYS A 56 -27.72 0.10 -10.90
N VAL A 57 -26.97 0.17 -11.99
CA VAL A 57 -26.54 1.44 -12.61
C VAL A 57 -27.21 1.57 -13.98
N LYS A 58 -27.78 2.76 -14.26
CA LYS A 58 -28.30 3.08 -15.60
C LYS A 58 -27.13 3.30 -16.57
N PRO A 59 -27.23 2.84 -17.83
CA PRO A 59 -26.21 3.10 -18.84
C PRO A 59 -26.03 4.61 -19.04
N GLN A 60 -24.82 5.08 -18.98
CA GLN A 60 -24.43 6.46 -19.30
C GLN A 60 -23.27 6.40 -20.29
N PRO A 61 -23.22 7.24 -21.33
CA PRO A 61 -22.13 7.21 -22.31
C PRO A 61 -20.80 7.54 -21.66
N ALA A 62 -19.77 6.78 -22.03
CA ALA A 62 -18.41 6.93 -21.53
C ALA A 62 -17.76 8.23 -22.05
N ALA A 63 -17.08 8.96 -21.17
CA ALA A 63 -16.46 10.24 -21.48
C ALA A 63 -14.95 10.34 -21.19
N SER A 64 -14.33 9.32 -20.58
CA SER A 64 -12.91 9.36 -20.20
C SER A 64 -12.10 8.33 -21.01
N SER A 65 -10.89 8.70 -21.46
CA SER A 65 -9.99 7.78 -22.14
C SER A 65 -9.19 6.98 -21.12
N ASP A 66 -9.07 5.68 -21.33
CA ASP A 66 -8.26 4.72 -20.61
C ASP A 66 -6.81 5.20 -20.40
N GLN A 67 -6.17 5.65 -21.46
CA GLN A 67 -4.78 6.15 -21.45
C GLN A 67 -4.56 7.24 -20.39
N GLY A 68 -5.51 8.15 -20.19
CA GLY A 68 -5.41 9.23 -19.22
C GLY A 68 -5.39 8.78 -17.76
N ILE A 69 -6.08 7.68 -17.44
CA ILE A 69 -6.11 7.12 -16.07
C ILE A 69 -4.79 6.45 -15.74
N GLN A 70 -4.19 5.73 -16.68
CA GLN A 70 -2.88 5.11 -16.50
C GLN A 70 -1.78 6.14 -16.33
N ASP A 71 -1.76 7.16 -17.18
CA ASP A 71 -0.77 8.24 -17.12
C ASP A 71 -0.89 9.02 -15.80
N LEU A 72 -2.11 9.33 -15.38
CA LEU A 72 -2.40 9.96 -14.09
C LEU A 72 -1.88 9.11 -12.91
N PHE A 73 -2.16 7.80 -12.95
CA PHE A 73 -1.69 6.89 -11.90
C PHE A 73 -0.16 6.85 -11.85
N LEU A 74 0.50 6.69 -13.00
CA LEU A 74 1.96 6.61 -13.08
C LEU A 74 2.63 7.90 -12.58
N GLU A 75 2.08 9.06 -12.95
CA GLU A 75 2.57 10.35 -12.46
C GLU A 75 2.46 10.45 -10.94
N GLN A 76 1.27 10.15 -10.38
CA GLN A 76 1.04 10.22 -8.95
C GLN A 76 1.86 9.17 -8.17
N HIS A 77 1.98 7.95 -8.69
CA HIS A 77 2.85 6.93 -8.13
C HIS A 77 4.31 7.39 -8.05
N ASN A 78 4.83 7.97 -9.14
CA ASN A 78 6.19 8.51 -9.17
C ASN A 78 6.38 9.64 -8.16
N GLN A 79 5.39 10.51 -7.99
CA GLN A 79 5.43 11.57 -6.97
C GLN A 79 5.49 10.98 -5.54
N LEU A 80 4.77 9.90 -5.25
CA LEU A 80 4.82 9.22 -3.96
C LEU A 80 6.19 8.58 -3.69
N VAL A 81 6.78 7.94 -4.69
CA VAL A 81 8.14 7.37 -4.58
C VAL A 81 9.18 8.48 -4.38
N GLN A 82 9.09 9.58 -5.13
CA GLN A 82 9.97 10.74 -4.97
C GLN A 82 9.81 11.41 -3.60
N PHE A 83 8.58 11.49 -3.07
CA PHE A 83 8.35 11.99 -1.72
C PHE A 83 9.07 11.15 -0.67
N ILE A 84 9.00 9.81 -0.77
CA ILE A 84 9.75 8.93 0.15
C ILE A 84 11.26 9.21 0.01
N ALA A 85 11.80 9.26 -1.19
CA ALA A 85 13.22 9.54 -1.40
C ALA A 85 13.64 10.88 -0.79
N ALA A 86 12.86 11.94 -1.04
CA ALA A 86 13.10 13.29 -0.52
C ALA A 86 13.11 13.37 1.02
N CYS A 87 12.33 12.52 1.69
CA CYS A 87 12.33 12.43 3.15
C CYS A 87 13.67 11.94 3.72
N PHE A 88 14.43 11.12 2.95
CA PHE A 88 15.67 10.50 3.39
C PHE A 88 16.92 11.22 2.89
N ASP A 89 16.86 11.87 1.73
CA ASP A 89 18.01 12.62 1.14
C ASP A 89 18.11 14.08 1.62
N GLY A 90 17.14 14.53 2.44
CA GLY A 90 17.10 15.88 2.99
C GLY A 90 16.54 16.95 2.04
N SER A 91 16.04 16.59 0.85
CA SER A 91 15.43 17.53 -0.09
C SER A 91 13.98 17.91 0.27
N GLU A 92 13.31 17.14 1.15
CA GLU A 92 11.98 17.48 1.66
C GLU A 92 12.03 18.74 2.54
N THR A 93 11.22 19.74 2.21
CA THR A 93 11.23 21.05 2.89
C THR A 93 10.40 21.06 4.18
N ARG A 94 9.42 20.19 4.31
CA ARG A 94 8.56 20.10 5.49
C ARG A 94 9.27 19.36 6.62
N ARG A 95 9.71 20.11 7.62
CA ARG A 95 10.56 19.61 8.74
C ARG A 95 10.07 18.31 9.37
N ARG A 96 8.75 18.10 9.47
CA ARG A 96 8.19 16.89 10.10
C ARG A 96 8.44 15.59 9.29
N PHE A 97 8.82 15.72 8.01
CA PHE A 97 9.13 14.61 7.11
C PHE A 97 10.61 14.51 6.76
N GLN A 98 11.45 15.38 7.32
CA GLN A 98 12.89 15.27 7.18
C GLN A 98 13.42 14.21 8.14
N LEU A 99 14.34 13.40 7.64
CA LEU A 99 15.07 12.44 8.48
C LEU A 99 15.80 13.20 9.60
N PRO A 100 15.62 12.83 10.88
CA PRO A 100 16.30 13.48 11.98
C PRO A 100 17.81 13.23 11.91
N SER A 101 18.62 14.24 12.20
CA SER A 101 20.07 14.08 12.38
C SER A 101 20.33 13.31 13.66
N ILE A 102 20.85 12.10 13.53
CA ILE A 102 21.16 11.21 14.66
C ILE A 102 22.68 11.14 14.82
N HIS A 103 23.15 11.50 15.99
CA HIS A 103 24.56 11.42 16.39
C HIS A 103 24.70 10.50 17.59
N GLN A 104 25.95 10.12 17.93
CA GLN A 104 26.23 9.23 19.05
C GLN A 104 25.69 9.77 20.39
N ASP A 105 25.67 11.10 20.55
CA ASP A 105 25.17 11.78 21.74
C ASP A 105 23.65 12.00 21.75
N THR A 106 22.94 11.53 20.72
CA THR A 106 21.47 11.69 20.65
C THR A 106 20.82 10.88 21.75
N GLU A 107 20.07 11.55 22.64
CA GLU A 107 19.50 10.92 23.84
C GLU A 107 18.50 9.78 23.52
N LYS A 108 17.69 9.96 22.47
CA LYS A 108 16.61 9.01 22.12
C LYS A 108 16.52 8.77 20.60
N PRO A 109 17.57 8.24 19.95
CA PRO A 109 17.64 8.12 18.49
C PRO A 109 16.48 7.31 17.91
N LEU A 110 16.14 6.19 18.53
CA LEU A 110 15.04 5.35 18.08
C LEU A 110 13.67 6.03 18.16
N THR A 111 13.43 6.82 19.22
CA THR A 111 12.17 7.56 19.38
C THR A 111 11.98 8.59 18.28
N ASP A 112 13.05 9.28 17.90
CA ASP A 112 13.00 10.29 16.84
C ASP A 112 12.82 9.66 15.47
N LEU A 113 13.51 8.55 15.19
CA LEU A 113 13.34 7.77 13.95
C LEU A 113 11.94 7.15 13.86
N LYS A 114 11.37 6.63 14.93
CA LYS A 114 9.98 6.14 14.96
C LYS A 114 8.98 7.26 14.69
N ARG A 115 9.16 8.42 15.29
CA ARG A 115 8.30 9.60 15.08
C ARG A 115 8.35 10.03 13.61
N PHE A 116 9.54 10.11 13.04
CA PHE A 116 9.74 10.38 11.62
C PHE A 116 9.00 9.36 10.75
N TYR A 117 9.21 8.06 10.99
CA TYR A 117 8.57 6.99 10.26
C TYR A 117 7.04 7.09 10.30
N ILE A 118 6.45 7.27 11.48
CA ILE A 118 4.99 7.41 11.68
C ILE A 118 4.45 8.63 10.93
N ASN A 119 5.16 9.75 10.93
CA ASN A 119 4.76 10.95 10.21
C ASN A 119 4.71 10.70 8.69
N VAL A 120 5.76 10.09 8.12
CA VAL A 120 5.83 9.74 6.70
C VAL A 120 4.76 8.71 6.35
N GLN A 121 4.61 7.65 7.15
CA GLN A 121 3.58 6.60 6.99
C GLN A 121 2.16 7.20 6.94
N THR A 122 1.87 8.15 7.83
CA THR A 122 0.56 8.81 7.92
C THR A 122 0.29 9.67 6.70
N GLU A 123 1.28 10.43 6.24
CA GLU A 123 1.17 11.23 5.02
C GLU A 123 0.94 10.36 3.79
N LEU A 124 1.73 9.29 3.64
CA LEU A 124 1.58 8.32 2.54
C LEU A 124 0.17 7.71 2.52
N ALA A 125 -0.35 7.31 3.68
CA ALA A 125 -1.70 6.77 3.78
C ALA A 125 -2.76 7.76 3.26
N GLY A 126 -2.62 9.04 3.60
CA GLY A 126 -3.50 10.09 3.12
C GLY A 126 -3.40 10.36 1.62
N GLN A 127 -2.17 10.35 1.08
CA GLN A 127 -1.94 10.58 -0.34
C GLN A 127 -2.42 9.39 -1.19
N VAL A 128 -2.15 8.15 -0.77
CA VAL A 128 -2.64 6.94 -1.43
C VAL A 128 -4.17 6.90 -1.43
N TYR A 129 -4.81 7.25 -0.32
CA TYR A 129 -6.28 7.33 -0.25
C TYR A 129 -6.85 8.33 -1.27
N LYS A 130 -6.25 9.52 -1.39
CA LYS A 130 -6.67 10.53 -2.39
C LYS A 130 -6.48 10.02 -3.82
N LEU A 131 -5.35 9.37 -4.10
CA LEU A 131 -5.09 8.77 -5.40
C LEU A 131 -6.12 7.68 -5.72
N HIS A 132 -6.42 6.80 -4.76
CA HIS A 132 -7.42 5.75 -4.95
C HIS A 132 -8.79 6.32 -5.28
N ILE A 133 -9.27 7.35 -4.57
CA ILE A 133 -10.53 8.03 -4.87
C ILE A 133 -10.51 8.66 -6.27
N LEU A 134 -9.42 9.34 -6.63
CA LEU A 134 -9.30 9.97 -7.95
C LEU A 134 -9.39 8.96 -9.10
N ILE A 135 -8.68 7.83 -8.98
CA ILE A 135 -8.72 6.75 -9.98
C ILE A 135 -10.10 6.08 -10.00
N LYS A 136 -10.70 5.87 -8.84
CA LYS A 136 -12.05 5.27 -8.72
C LYS A 136 -13.11 6.13 -9.39
N ASP A 137 -13.10 7.45 -9.15
CA ASP A 137 -14.05 8.37 -9.76
C ASP A 137 -13.87 8.40 -11.28
N ALA A 138 -12.64 8.49 -11.77
CA ALA A 138 -12.35 8.43 -13.20
C ALA A 138 -12.76 7.09 -13.83
N ALA A 139 -12.54 5.96 -13.18
CA ALA A 139 -12.95 4.63 -13.66
C ALA A 139 -14.47 4.47 -13.71
N ALA A 140 -15.19 5.02 -12.72
CA ALA A 140 -16.65 4.96 -12.66
C ALA A 140 -17.35 5.70 -13.81
N ASP A 141 -16.68 6.68 -14.43
CA ASP A 141 -17.18 7.45 -15.56
C ASP A 141 -17.00 6.73 -16.92
N ILE A 142 -16.15 5.67 -16.98
CA ILE A 142 -15.90 4.93 -18.24
C ILE A 142 -17.08 4.03 -18.61
N SER A 143 -17.58 3.25 -17.66
CA SER A 143 -18.67 2.32 -17.96
C SER A 143 -19.55 2.01 -16.74
N PRO A 144 -20.82 1.60 -16.96
CA PRO A 144 -21.70 1.15 -15.88
C PRO A 144 -21.16 -0.05 -15.10
N HIS A 145 -20.42 -0.94 -15.75
CA HIS A 145 -19.77 -2.09 -15.12
C HIS A 145 -18.67 -1.65 -14.16
N LEU A 146 -17.78 -0.75 -14.58
CA LEU A 146 -16.73 -0.20 -13.72
C LEU A 146 -17.34 0.59 -12.55
N LYS A 147 -18.43 1.30 -12.77
CA LYS A 147 -19.17 1.99 -11.70
C LYS A 147 -19.71 1.02 -10.63
N GLN A 148 -20.19 -0.15 -11.04
CA GLN A 148 -20.61 -1.22 -10.10
C GLN A 148 -19.39 -1.75 -9.32
N LEU A 149 -18.27 -1.99 -10.00
CA LEU A 149 -17.02 -2.42 -9.36
C LEU A 149 -16.54 -1.39 -8.34
N CYS A 150 -16.56 -0.11 -8.68
CA CYS A 150 -16.20 0.98 -7.76
C CYS A 150 -17.12 1.07 -6.53
N THR A 151 -18.41 0.77 -6.71
CA THR A 151 -19.38 0.69 -5.59
C THR A 151 -19.04 -0.48 -4.66
N LEU A 152 -18.72 -1.64 -5.23
CA LEU A 152 -18.30 -2.81 -4.47
C LEU A 152 -16.98 -2.56 -3.73
N ASP A 153 -15.98 -1.96 -4.39
CA ASP A 153 -14.71 -1.56 -3.79
C ASP A 153 -14.92 -0.63 -2.58
N SER A 154 -15.81 0.34 -2.69
CA SER A 154 -16.14 1.23 -1.56
C SER A 154 -16.71 0.46 -0.37
N ALA A 155 -17.69 -0.42 -0.60
CA ALA A 155 -18.27 -1.24 0.46
C ALA A 155 -17.25 -2.16 1.13
N MET A 156 -16.36 -2.78 0.35
CA MET A 156 -15.25 -3.59 0.85
C MET A 156 -14.26 -2.77 1.68
N SER A 157 -13.89 -1.59 1.20
CA SER A 157 -12.97 -0.68 1.88
C SER A 157 -13.52 -0.23 3.23
N ASP A 158 -14.81 0.07 3.33
CA ASP A 158 -15.47 0.45 4.58
C ASP A 158 -15.41 -0.68 5.61
N ILE A 159 -15.70 -1.92 5.18
CA ILE A 159 -15.68 -3.10 6.03
C ILE A 159 -14.26 -3.40 6.53
N LEU A 160 -13.26 -3.35 5.64
CA LEU A 160 -11.89 -3.75 5.92
C LEU A 160 -11.04 -2.62 6.52
N SER A 161 -11.52 -1.37 6.52
CA SER A 161 -10.74 -0.19 6.92
C SER A 161 -10.06 -0.32 8.27
N ASN A 162 -10.76 -0.86 9.27
CA ASN A 162 -10.21 -1.04 10.62
C ASN A 162 -9.13 -2.12 10.67
N HIS A 163 -9.26 -3.20 9.89
CA HIS A 163 -8.25 -4.25 9.81
C HIS A 163 -6.99 -3.74 9.12
N ILE A 164 -7.16 -3.01 8.01
CA ILE A 164 -6.07 -2.39 7.26
C ILE A 164 -5.31 -1.40 8.15
N LYS A 165 -6.02 -0.50 8.82
CA LYS A 165 -5.40 0.49 9.74
C LYS A 165 -4.60 -0.20 10.85
N ARG A 166 -5.15 -1.24 11.49
CA ARG A 166 -4.45 -2.00 12.55
C ARG A 166 -3.19 -2.67 12.02
N SER A 167 -3.25 -3.29 10.82
CA SER A 167 -2.11 -3.96 10.22
C SER A 167 -0.94 -3.01 9.99
N PHE A 168 -1.18 -1.84 9.40
CA PHE A 168 -0.12 -0.86 9.17
C PHE A 168 0.35 -0.16 10.45
N SER A 169 -0.55 0.15 11.38
CA SER A 169 -0.18 0.80 12.66
C SER A 169 0.63 -0.11 13.60
N SER A 170 0.64 -1.42 13.37
CA SER A 170 1.47 -2.33 14.15
C SER A 170 2.95 -2.34 13.72
N ILE A 171 3.26 -1.92 12.49
CA ILE A 171 4.62 -1.97 11.94
C ILE A 171 5.64 -1.20 12.80
N PRO A 172 5.37 0.04 13.27
CA PRO A 172 6.30 0.76 14.12
C PRO A 172 6.70 0.04 15.41
N ASN A 173 5.89 -0.92 15.91
CA ASN A 173 6.21 -1.68 17.11
C ASN A 173 7.38 -2.67 16.89
N HIS A 174 7.68 -3.02 15.66
CA HIS A 174 8.77 -3.92 15.31
C HIS A 174 10.10 -3.20 15.08
N LEU A 175 10.09 -1.87 15.00
CA LEU A 175 11.29 -1.08 14.74
C LEU A 175 12.31 -1.15 15.87
N ASP A 176 11.86 -1.41 17.13
CA ASP A 176 12.77 -1.59 18.28
C ASP A 176 13.74 -2.77 18.08
N GLN A 177 13.18 -3.92 17.68
CA GLN A 177 13.97 -5.13 17.45
C GLN A 177 14.94 -4.94 16.27
N ARG A 178 14.51 -4.24 15.22
CA ARG A 178 15.35 -3.98 14.05
C ARG A 178 16.48 -3.00 14.36
N PHE A 179 16.20 -1.96 15.13
CA PHE A 179 17.22 -1.02 15.59
C PHE A 179 18.28 -1.73 16.43
N GLN A 180 17.87 -2.56 17.41
CA GLN A 180 18.78 -3.37 18.20
C GLN A 180 19.62 -4.33 17.35
N TYR A 181 19.01 -4.96 16.34
CA TYR A 181 19.70 -5.82 15.40
C TYR A 181 20.85 -5.08 14.71
N TRP A 182 20.60 -3.89 14.17
CA TRP A 182 21.64 -3.10 13.50
C TRP A 182 22.71 -2.60 14.44
N GLN A 183 22.38 -2.25 15.68
CA GLN A 183 23.37 -1.90 16.70
C GLN A 183 24.32 -3.05 17.03
N GLN A 184 23.86 -4.30 16.92
CA GLN A 184 24.66 -5.49 17.23
C GLN A 184 25.47 -6.02 16.04
N HIS A 185 25.04 -5.70 14.79
CA HIS A 185 25.59 -6.30 13.56
C HIS A 185 26.30 -5.28 12.65
N SER A 186 26.50 -4.07 13.09
CA SER A 186 27.22 -3.03 12.32
C SER A 186 28.59 -2.79 12.98
N ASP A 187 29.59 -3.50 12.57
CA ASP A 187 31.04 -3.39 12.83
C ASP A 187 31.47 -2.35 13.91
N ASP A 188 30.85 -2.36 15.09
CA ASP A 188 31.02 -1.42 16.22
C ASP A 188 30.92 0.08 15.86
N ASN A 189 30.37 0.41 14.69
CA ASN A 189 30.18 1.79 14.24
C ASN A 189 28.70 2.21 14.31
N PHE A 190 28.41 3.12 15.25
CA PHE A 190 27.07 3.67 15.44
C PHE A 190 26.51 4.31 14.16
N GLU A 191 27.30 5.04 13.39
CA GLU A 191 26.88 5.71 12.16
C GLU A 191 26.45 4.70 11.09
N SER A 192 27.18 3.60 10.95
CA SER A 192 26.83 2.49 10.05
C SER A 192 25.51 1.83 10.47
N ALA A 193 25.30 1.62 11.77
CA ALA A 193 24.05 1.07 12.30
C ALA A 193 22.86 1.97 11.97
N ILE A 194 22.98 3.29 12.18
CA ILE A 194 21.95 4.27 11.83
C ILE A 194 21.71 4.29 10.33
N SER A 195 22.77 4.32 9.51
CA SER A 195 22.63 4.32 8.04
C SER A 195 21.87 3.10 7.53
N ASN A 196 22.25 1.90 7.97
CA ASN A 196 21.60 0.65 7.60
C ASN A 196 20.13 0.61 8.05
N PHE A 197 19.86 1.08 9.27
CA PHE A 197 18.50 1.16 9.78
C PHE A 197 17.64 2.17 8.98
N CYS A 198 18.20 3.32 8.61
CA CYS A 198 17.50 4.30 7.77
C CYS A 198 17.21 3.74 6.37
N GLN A 199 18.12 2.99 5.76
CA GLN A 199 17.87 2.29 4.50
C GLN A 199 16.73 1.26 4.65
N GLU A 200 16.71 0.54 5.77
CA GLU A 200 15.64 -0.41 6.07
C GLU A 200 14.28 0.30 6.23
N LEU A 201 14.23 1.45 6.93
CA LEU A 201 13.02 2.27 7.04
C LEU A 201 12.50 2.73 5.68
N GLN A 202 13.40 3.16 4.79
CA GLN A 202 13.03 3.57 3.43
C GLN A 202 12.44 2.41 2.62
N GLN A 203 13.07 1.24 2.66
CA GLN A 203 12.57 0.04 1.98
C GLN A 203 11.21 -0.41 2.53
N LEU A 204 11.01 -0.28 3.84
CA LEU A 204 9.76 -0.61 4.49
C LEU A 204 8.63 0.34 4.04
N LEU A 205 8.89 1.66 3.96
CA LEU A 205 7.91 2.63 3.45
C LEU A 205 7.55 2.39 1.99
N LEU A 206 8.52 2.03 1.14
CA LEU A 206 8.27 1.64 -0.26
C LEU A 206 7.42 0.37 -0.34
N ALA A 207 7.70 -0.63 0.50
CA ALA A 207 6.90 -1.85 0.55
C ALA A 207 5.47 -1.61 1.08
N GLU A 208 5.30 -0.67 2.03
CA GLU A 208 3.98 -0.22 2.47
C GLU A 208 3.21 0.52 1.38
N LEU A 209 3.89 1.39 0.62
CA LEU A 209 3.30 2.08 -0.53
C LEU A 209 2.74 1.06 -1.53
N ASP A 210 3.56 0.09 -1.95
CA ASP A 210 3.13 -0.99 -2.86
C ASP A 210 1.91 -1.76 -2.31
N ALA A 211 1.92 -2.09 -1.01
CA ALA A 211 0.83 -2.82 -0.38
C ALA A 211 -0.48 -2.01 -0.32
N ARG A 212 -0.39 -0.71 -0.07
CA ARG A 212 -1.55 0.19 -0.02
C ARG A 212 -2.16 0.45 -1.39
N LEU A 213 -1.35 0.39 -2.46
CA LEU A 213 -1.80 0.62 -3.84
C LEU A 213 -2.45 -0.61 -4.49
N GLN A 214 -2.47 -1.79 -3.84
CA GLN A 214 -2.99 -3.03 -4.46
C GLN A 214 -4.44 -2.90 -4.97
N THR A 215 -5.32 -2.25 -4.22
CA THR A 215 -6.72 -2.03 -4.66
C THR A 215 -6.79 -1.08 -5.85
N THR A 216 -5.94 -0.07 -5.89
CA THR A 216 -5.85 0.87 -7.02
C THR A 216 -5.33 0.18 -8.28
N TYR A 217 -4.32 -0.70 -8.15
CA TYR A 217 -3.86 -1.54 -9.27
C TYR A 217 -4.99 -2.40 -9.84
N GLY A 218 -5.79 -3.05 -8.97
CA GLY A 218 -6.93 -3.84 -9.41
C GLY A 218 -7.98 -3.05 -10.20
N LEU A 219 -8.23 -1.79 -9.82
CA LEU A 219 -9.12 -0.91 -10.59
C LEU A 219 -8.55 -0.56 -11.97
N ILE A 220 -7.24 -0.29 -12.06
CA ILE A 220 -6.57 0.00 -13.33
C ILE A 220 -6.59 -1.22 -14.25
N GLU A 221 -6.33 -2.42 -13.72
CA GLU A 221 -6.44 -3.65 -14.49
C GLU A 221 -7.86 -3.86 -15.05
N ALA A 222 -8.89 -3.62 -14.24
CA ALA A 222 -10.27 -3.71 -14.68
C ALA A 222 -10.63 -2.68 -15.76
N VAL A 223 -10.08 -1.47 -15.71
CA VAL A 223 -10.21 -0.45 -16.77
C VAL A 223 -9.60 -0.98 -18.07
N ASN A 224 -8.37 -1.52 -18.01
CA ASN A 224 -7.66 -2.04 -19.17
C ASN A 224 -8.41 -3.22 -19.84
N GLU A 225 -8.94 -4.15 -19.05
CA GLU A 225 -9.73 -5.27 -19.55
C GLU A 225 -11.01 -4.80 -20.24
N GLN A 226 -11.72 -3.82 -19.66
CA GLN A 226 -12.95 -3.28 -20.21
C GLN A 226 -12.73 -2.62 -21.57
N VAL A 227 -11.65 -1.86 -21.72
CA VAL A 227 -11.30 -1.17 -22.97
C VAL A 227 -10.87 -2.18 -24.06
N SER A 228 -10.08 -3.18 -23.68
CA SER A 228 -9.67 -4.24 -24.60
C SER A 228 -10.84 -5.03 -25.18
N THR A 229 -11.88 -5.30 -24.36
CA THR A 229 -13.10 -6.00 -24.81
C THR A 229 -14.05 -5.14 -25.61
N SER A 230 -13.93 -3.82 -25.54
CA SER A 230 -14.79 -2.89 -26.31
C SER A 230 -14.25 -2.59 -27.71
N ASN A 231 -12.99 -2.97 -27.99
CA ASN A 231 -12.32 -2.77 -29.28
C ASN A 231 -12.33 -4.01 -30.18
N ASP A 232 -12.84 -5.15 -29.70
CA ASP A 232 -13.07 -6.39 -30.46
C ASP A 232 -14.55 -6.49 -30.88
#